data_3b8e8af8230a33cf944fbdc1f3ad78b4
#
_entry.id   3b8e8af8230a33cf944fbdc1f3ad78b4
#
_cell.length_a   1.000
_cell.length_b   1.000
_cell.length_c   1.000
_cell.angle_alpha   90.00
_cell.angle_beta   90.00
_cell.angle_gamma   90.00
#
_symmetry.space_group_name_H-M   'P 1'
#
loop_
_entity.id
_entity.type
_entity.pdbx_description
1 polymer ?
#
loop_
_entity_poly.entity_id
_entity_poly.type
_entity_poly.pdbx_seq_one_letter_code
_entity_poly.pdbx_strand_id
1 'polypeptide(L)'
;MKDLKKDVLATGQFAEFYTLNTFVRVYTAFGIDKVKMSFVTKGQHGQGCDVYVDTDVFDILCDDILNGDLRKLIAASKPNDKGYYPVVWEHVTGKDRSKKVNIARGMKKPVVITGYDGTQKKYIRVTVEKYAELRIMAKWWKRVSAPYYQKLAMTGYEAKKAFVPKYNPDDLEE
;
A
#
# COMPACT_ATOMS: atom_id res chain seq x y z
N MET A 1 -12.90 -13.66 27.04
CA MET A 1 -11.63 -13.18 26.48
C MET A 1 -12.00 -12.34 25.25
N LYS A 2 -12.04 -11.02 25.42
CA LYS A 2 -12.25 -10.12 24.28
C LYS A 2 -11.10 -10.34 23.30
N ASP A 3 -11.48 -10.54 22.06
CA ASP A 3 -10.58 -10.81 20.95
C ASP A 3 -9.54 -9.67 20.80
N LEU A 4 -8.41 -9.80 21.47
CA LEU A 4 -7.25 -8.89 21.31
C LEU A 4 -6.83 -8.75 19.83
N LYS A 5 -7.24 -9.71 18.98
CA LYS A 5 -7.05 -9.63 17.53
C LYS A 5 -7.88 -8.52 16.88
N LYS A 6 -9.07 -8.20 17.39
CA LYS A 6 -9.90 -7.12 16.84
C LYS A 6 -9.40 -5.73 17.19
N ASP A 7 -8.86 -5.54 18.38
CA ASP A 7 -8.45 -4.21 18.86
C ASP A 7 -7.08 -3.75 18.30
N VAL A 8 -6.17 -4.69 18.04
CA VAL A 8 -4.84 -4.40 17.45
C VAL A 8 -4.90 -4.33 15.92
N LEU A 9 -5.95 -4.87 15.33
CA LEU A 9 -6.14 -4.98 13.88
C LEU A 9 -7.27 -4.08 13.36
N ALA A 10 -7.73 -3.15 14.19
CA ALA A 10 -8.75 -2.18 13.80
C ALA A 10 -8.32 -1.44 12.53
N THR A 11 -9.21 -1.44 11.55
CA THR A 11 -9.04 -0.63 10.34
C THR A 11 -9.02 0.85 10.74
N GLY A 12 -7.89 1.51 10.53
CA GLY A 12 -7.71 2.93 10.84
C GLY A 12 -7.19 3.69 9.63
N GLN A 13 -7.82 4.82 9.34
CA GLN A 13 -7.33 5.75 8.33
C GLN A 13 -6.05 6.41 8.82
N PHE A 14 -4.98 6.39 8.01
CA PHE A 14 -3.72 7.04 8.35
C PHE A 14 -3.23 8.02 7.28
N ALA A 15 -3.86 8.06 6.12
CA ALA A 15 -3.54 9.04 5.08
C ALA A 15 -4.77 9.36 4.22
N GLU A 16 -4.73 10.52 3.57
CA GLU A 16 -5.78 10.98 2.68
C GLU A 16 -5.21 12.00 1.69
N PHE A 17 -5.63 11.87 0.42
CA PHE A 17 -5.27 12.80 -0.63
C PHE A 17 -6.54 13.28 -1.33
N TYR A 18 -6.67 14.58 -1.51
CA TYR A 18 -7.84 15.22 -2.12
C TYR A 18 -7.48 15.96 -3.40
N THR A 19 -8.37 15.85 -4.37
CA THR A 19 -8.49 16.80 -5.47
C THR A 19 -9.84 17.52 -5.40
N LEU A 20 -10.11 18.35 -6.39
CA LEU A 20 -11.40 19.02 -6.48
C LEU A 20 -12.57 18.02 -6.51
N ASN A 21 -12.44 16.94 -7.29
CA ASN A 21 -13.53 16.02 -7.59
C ASN A 21 -13.33 14.59 -7.06
N THR A 22 -12.12 14.23 -6.64
CA THR A 22 -11.79 12.88 -6.22
C THR A 22 -10.95 12.91 -4.96
N PHE A 23 -10.96 11.80 -4.22
CA PHE A 23 -10.05 11.59 -3.11
C PHE A 23 -9.71 10.10 -2.95
N VAL A 24 -8.62 9.83 -2.28
CA VAL A 24 -8.25 8.51 -1.81
C VAL A 24 -7.97 8.54 -0.33
N ARG A 25 -8.52 7.60 0.41
CA ARG A 25 -8.24 7.35 1.82
C ARG A 25 -7.46 6.06 1.96
N VAL A 26 -6.47 6.08 2.80
CA VAL A 26 -5.58 4.93 3.04
C VAL A 26 -5.80 4.42 4.46
N TYR A 27 -6.15 3.15 4.57
CA TYR A 27 -6.50 2.49 5.82
C TYR A 27 -5.58 1.30 6.08
N THR A 28 -5.31 1.04 7.35
CA THR A 28 -4.77 -0.25 7.75
C THR A 28 -5.86 -1.32 7.63
N ALA A 29 -5.50 -2.49 7.16
CA ALA A 29 -6.35 -3.68 7.11
C ALA A 29 -5.53 -4.90 7.58
N PHE A 30 -4.91 -4.78 8.75
CA PHE A 30 -3.95 -5.76 9.29
C PHE A 30 -4.57 -7.12 9.55
N GLY A 31 -5.88 -7.19 9.78
CA GLY A 31 -6.59 -8.46 9.96
C GLY A 31 -6.53 -9.39 8.75
N ILE A 32 -6.24 -8.85 7.58
CA ILE A 32 -6.07 -9.58 6.32
C ILE A 32 -4.71 -9.31 5.67
N ASP A 33 -3.75 -8.78 6.42
CA ASP A 33 -2.40 -8.45 5.95
C ASP A 33 -2.38 -7.51 4.74
N LYS A 34 -3.26 -6.50 4.74
CA LYS A 34 -3.42 -5.55 3.65
C LYS A 34 -3.42 -4.10 4.14
N VAL A 35 -3.19 -3.21 3.19
CA VAL A 35 -3.51 -1.79 3.24
C VAL A 35 -4.65 -1.55 2.26
N LYS A 36 -5.70 -0.88 2.70
CA LYS A 36 -6.85 -0.54 1.86
C LYS A 36 -6.70 0.88 1.35
N MET A 37 -6.74 1.05 0.04
CA MET A 37 -6.82 2.34 -0.63
C MET A 37 -8.21 2.51 -1.22
N SER A 38 -9.00 3.41 -0.66
CA SER A 38 -10.39 3.67 -1.06
C SER A 38 -10.46 4.95 -1.89
N PHE A 39 -10.68 4.78 -3.19
CA PHE A 39 -10.81 5.87 -4.16
C PHE A 39 -12.27 6.22 -4.33
N VAL A 40 -12.60 7.50 -4.26
CA VAL A 40 -13.98 7.99 -4.35
C VAL A 40 -14.05 9.21 -5.25
N THR A 41 -15.11 9.28 -6.06
CA THR A 41 -15.51 10.51 -6.75
C THR A 41 -16.52 11.24 -5.89
N LYS A 42 -16.27 12.52 -5.60
CA LYS A 42 -17.15 13.34 -4.78
C LYS A 42 -18.55 13.41 -5.37
N GLY A 43 -19.57 13.33 -4.52
CA GLY A 43 -20.97 13.31 -4.94
C GLY A 43 -21.47 11.93 -5.41
N GLN A 44 -20.61 10.94 -5.53
CA GLN A 44 -20.95 9.56 -5.90
C GLN A 44 -20.65 8.59 -4.76
N HIS A 45 -21.21 8.85 -3.59
CA HIS A 45 -21.06 7.97 -2.42
C HIS A 45 -21.56 6.55 -2.74
N GLY A 46 -20.74 5.55 -2.42
CA GLY A 46 -21.01 4.14 -2.70
C GLY A 46 -20.53 3.63 -4.06
N GLN A 47 -19.96 4.47 -4.91
CA GLN A 47 -19.37 4.09 -6.21
C GLN A 47 -17.86 4.25 -6.23
N GLY A 48 -17.20 3.90 -5.14
CA GLY A 48 -15.75 3.95 -5.04
C GLY A 48 -15.06 2.73 -5.63
N CYS A 49 -13.75 2.80 -5.69
CA CYS A 49 -12.87 1.68 -6.00
C CYS A 49 -11.98 1.41 -4.79
N ASP A 50 -12.15 0.24 -4.18
CA ASP A 50 -11.28 -0.21 -3.10
C ASP A 50 -10.21 -1.14 -3.65
N VAL A 51 -8.95 -0.78 -3.42
CA VAL A 51 -7.79 -1.59 -3.79
C VAL A 51 -7.06 -2.01 -2.52
N TYR A 52 -6.84 -3.31 -2.36
CA TYR A 52 -6.10 -3.87 -1.24
C TYR A 52 -4.67 -4.20 -1.66
N VAL A 53 -3.71 -3.54 -1.05
CA VAL A 53 -2.28 -3.74 -1.30
C VAL A 53 -1.70 -4.59 -0.19
N ASP A 54 -0.86 -5.57 -0.54
CA ASP A 54 -0.15 -6.38 0.47
C ASP A 54 0.68 -5.46 1.37
N THR A 55 0.68 -5.74 2.69
CA THR A 55 1.41 -4.91 3.66
C THR A 55 2.89 -4.79 3.32
N ASP A 56 3.53 -5.89 2.92
CA ASP A 56 4.96 -5.87 2.57
C ASP A 56 5.24 -5.06 1.30
N VAL A 57 4.35 -5.13 0.31
CA VAL A 57 4.46 -4.32 -0.91
C VAL A 57 4.29 -2.84 -0.61
N PHE A 58 3.33 -2.50 0.25
CA PHE A 58 3.11 -1.12 0.68
C PHE A 58 4.27 -0.60 1.53
N ASP A 59 4.86 -1.45 2.38
CA ASP A 59 6.02 -1.10 3.19
C ASP A 59 7.24 -0.76 2.33
N ILE A 60 7.51 -1.56 1.31
CA ILE A 60 8.58 -1.30 0.32
C ILE A 60 8.31 0.01 -0.43
N LEU A 61 7.07 0.26 -0.85
CA LEU A 61 6.70 1.54 -1.47
C LEU A 61 7.01 2.72 -0.54
N CYS A 62 6.68 2.60 0.75
CA CYS A 62 6.97 3.64 1.72
C CYS A 62 8.47 3.86 1.93
N ASP A 63 9.27 2.78 1.89
CA ASP A 63 10.73 2.89 1.91
C ASP A 63 11.25 3.67 0.68
N ASP A 64 10.76 3.34 -0.50
CA ASP A 64 11.14 4.04 -1.75
C ASP A 64 10.71 5.50 -1.75
N ILE A 65 9.58 5.83 -1.12
CA ILE A 65 9.16 7.22 -0.93
C ILE A 65 10.13 7.95 0.01
N LEU A 66 10.49 7.34 1.13
CA LEU A 66 11.30 7.98 2.17
C LEU A 66 12.77 8.12 1.78
N ASN A 67 13.33 7.15 1.06
CA ASN A 67 14.72 7.18 0.60
C ASN A 67 14.94 7.99 -0.69
N GLY A 68 13.86 8.41 -1.34
CA GLY A 68 13.89 9.22 -2.55
C GLY A 68 13.97 8.45 -3.87
N ASP A 69 13.93 7.12 -3.85
CA ASP A 69 13.98 6.31 -5.08
C ASP A 69 12.75 6.53 -5.95
N LEU A 70 11.56 6.56 -5.36
CA LEU A 70 10.34 6.89 -6.11
C LEU A 70 10.39 8.30 -6.71
N ARG A 71 10.92 9.27 -5.97
CA ARG A 71 11.09 10.64 -6.46
C ARG A 71 12.00 10.70 -7.68
N LYS A 72 13.08 9.94 -7.68
CA LYS A 72 14.01 9.85 -8.82
C LYS A 72 13.31 9.28 -10.04
N LEU A 73 12.52 8.21 -9.90
CA LEU A 73 11.73 7.60 -10.99
C LEU A 73 10.73 8.61 -11.57
N ILE A 74 10.03 9.33 -10.71
CA ILE A 74 9.07 10.36 -11.13
C ILE A 74 9.79 11.48 -11.89
N ALA A 75 10.91 11.99 -11.38
CA ALA A 75 11.67 13.07 -11.99
C ALA A 75 12.28 12.66 -13.35
N ALA A 76 12.69 11.40 -13.50
CA ALA A 76 13.24 10.87 -14.73
C ALA A 76 12.19 10.51 -15.78
N SER A 77 10.90 10.47 -15.43
CA SER A 77 9.81 10.12 -16.34
C SER A 77 9.68 11.14 -17.47
N LYS A 78 9.53 10.62 -18.69
CA LYS A 78 9.26 11.42 -19.88
C LYS A 78 7.88 11.11 -20.41
N PRO A 79 7.13 12.11 -20.90
CA PRO A 79 5.80 11.87 -21.45
C PRO A 79 5.90 11.09 -22.76
N ASN A 80 4.85 10.34 -23.07
CA ASN A 80 4.66 9.73 -24.38
C ASN A 80 4.21 10.79 -25.41
N ASP A 81 3.99 10.38 -26.67
CA ASP A 81 3.57 11.27 -27.75
C ASP A 81 2.25 11.99 -27.48
N LYS A 82 1.40 11.45 -26.60
CA LYS A 82 0.14 12.05 -26.17
C LYS A 82 0.26 12.95 -24.93
N GLY A 83 1.47 13.11 -24.39
CA GLY A 83 1.73 13.92 -23.21
C GLY A 83 1.47 13.20 -21.87
N TYR A 84 1.22 11.88 -21.88
CA TYR A 84 1.03 11.10 -20.66
C TYR A 84 2.34 10.50 -20.16
N TYR A 85 2.53 10.52 -18.85
CA TYR A 85 3.69 9.92 -18.22
C TYR A 85 3.47 8.43 -17.91
N PRO A 86 4.51 7.60 -18.06
CA PRO A 86 4.41 6.18 -17.73
C PRO A 86 4.22 5.96 -16.23
N VAL A 87 3.60 4.85 -15.89
CA VAL A 87 3.49 4.37 -14.50
C VAL A 87 4.89 4.04 -13.97
N VAL A 88 5.22 4.53 -12.78
CA VAL A 88 6.50 4.27 -12.10
C VAL A 88 6.38 3.24 -10.99
N TRP A 89 5.16 3.01 -10.49
CA TRP A 89 4.85 1.97 -9.52
C TRP A 89 3.42 1.46 -9.76
N GLU A 90 3.24 0.16 -9.69
CA GLU A 90 1.94 -0.49 -9.86
C GLU A 90 1.82 -1.72 -8.98
N HIS A 91 0.64 -1.91 -8.39
CA HIS A 91 0.25 -3.14 -7.71
C HIS A 91 -1.08 -3.63 -8.28
N VAL A 92 -1.09 -4.90 -8.71
CA VAL A 92 -2.27 -5.56 -9.26
C VAL A 92 -2.77 -6.58 -8.25
N THR A 93 -4.06 -6.54 -7.97
CA THR A 93 -4.70 -7.36 -6.93
C THR A 93 -6.15 -7.71 -7.33
N GLY A 94 -6.85 -8.36 -6.41
CA GLY A 94 -8.24 -8.78 -6.60
C GLY A 94 -8.38 -10.08 -7.38
N LYS A 95 -9.63 -10.58 -7.41
CA LYS A 95 -9.97 -11.78 -8.16
C LYS A 95 -9.69 -11.54 -9.64
N ASP A 96 -9.00 -12.50 -10.26
CA ASP A 96 -8.59 -12.43 -11.67
C ASP A 96 -7.76 -11.17 -12.01
N ARG A 97 -7.04 -10.61 -11.02
CA ARG A 97 -6.23 -9.40 -11.18
C ARG A 97 -7.04 -8.19 -11.67
N SER A 98 -8.29 -8.13 -11.25
CA SER A 98 -9.26 -7.13 -11.73
C SER A 98 -9.05 -5.74 -11.15
N LYS A 99 -8.25 -5.59 -10.10
CA LYS A 99 -8.00 -4.31 -9.45
C LYS A 99 -6.54 -3.93 -9.47
N LYS A 100 -6.26 -2.65 -9.56
CA LYS A 100 -4.90 -2.15 -9.49
C LYS A 100 -4.84 -0.73 -8.92
N VAL A 101 -3.71 -0.40 -8.36
CA VAL A 101 -3.33 0.95 -8.01
C VAL A 101 -1.98 1.25 -8.65
N ASN A 102 -1.83 2.45 -9.17
CA ASN A 102 -0.56 2.89 -9.73
C ASN A 102 -0.22 4.33 -9.35
N ILE A 103 1.06 4.64 -9.49
CA ILE A 103 1.61 5.97 -9.28
C ILE A 103 2.36 6.36 -10.56
N ALA A 104 2.14 7.59 -10.99
CA ALA A 104 2.83 8.19 -12.14
C ALA A 104 3.12 9.67 -11.85
N ARG A 105 3.97 10.25 -12.68
CA ARG A 105 4.13 11.70 -12.72
C ARG A 105 2.85 12.34 -13.20
N GLY A 106 2.41 13.41 -12.55
CA GLY A 106 1.26 14.19 -13.00
C GLY A 106 1.64 15.19 -14.08
N MET A 107 0.66 15.59 -14.91
CA MET A 107 0.87 16.60 -15.94
C MET A 107 1.02 18.01 -15.37
N LYS A 108 0.22 18.35 -14.36
CA LYS A 108 0.22 19.67 -13.69
C LYS A 108 0.67 19.61 -12.24
N LYS A 109 0.61 18.47 -11.64
CA LYS A 109 1.03 18.19 -10.25
C LYS A 109 2.12 17.14 -10.26
N PRO A 110 2.99 17.09 -9.23
CA PRO A 110 4.15 16.20 -9.26
C PRO A 110 3.78 14.72 -9.35
N VAL A 111 2.65 14.31 -8.76
CA VAL A 111 2.27 12.90 -8.65
C VAL A 111 0.77 12.73 -8.91
N VAL A 112 0.42 11.63 -9.54
CA VAL A 112 -0.95 11.13 -9.64
C VAL A 112 -1.02 9.68 -9.15
N ILE A 113 -2.01 9.40 -8.33
CA ILE A 113 -2.33 8.05 -7.84
C ILE A 113 -3.64 7.63 -8.50
N THR A 114 -3.66 6.48 -9.13
CA THR A 114 -4.84 5.98 -9.83
C THR A 114 -5.26 4.64 -9.26
N GLY A 115 -6.52 4.53 -8.85
CA GLY A 115 -7.18 3.27 -8.53
C GLY A 115 -8.00 2.79 -9.73
N TYR A 116 -7.94 1.50 -10.03
CA TYR A 116 -8.65 0.88 -11.13
C TYR A 116 -9.42 -0.36 -10.68
N ASP A 117 -10.68 -0.44 -11.11
CA ASP A 117 -11.51 -1.63 -10.97
C ASP A 117 -11.92 -2.11 -12.37
N GLY A 118 -11.30 -3.20 -12.81
CA GLY A 118 -11.53 -3.77 -14.14
C GLY A 118 -12.90 -4.43 -14.30
N THR A 119 -13.52 -4.86 -13.19
CA THR A 119 -14.88 -5.43 -13.21
C THR A 119 -15.91 -4.38 -13.58
N GLN A 120 -15.75 -3.17 -13.04
CA GLN A 120 -16.62 -2.03 -13.34
C GLN A 120 -16.11 -1.16 -14.49
N LYS A 121 -14.94 -1.48 -15.04
CA LYS A 121 -14.22 -0.67 -16.04
C LYS A 121 -14.07 0.80 -15.60
N LYS A 122 -13.75 0.99 -14.32
CA LYS A 122 -13.70 2.29 -13.68
C LYS A 122 -12.30 2.56 -13.15
N TYR A 123 -11.81 3.78 -13.36
CA TYR A 123 -10.61 4.25 -12.69
C TYR A 123 -10.83 5.66 -12.14
N ILE A 124 -10.18 5.93 -11.01
CA ILE A 124 -10.26 7.19 -10.30
C ILE A 124 -8.84 7.71 -10.10
N ARG A 125 -8.59 8.93 -10.56
CA ARG A 125 -7.31 9.61 -10.44
C ARG A 125 -7.35 10.63 -9.32
N VAL A 126 -6.33 10.61 -8.49
CA VAL A 126 -6.13 11.57 -7.42
C VAL A 126 -4.75 12.20 -7.59
N THR A 127 -4.70 13.50 -7.80
CA THR A 127 -3.43 14.22 -7.89
C THR A 127 -2.92 14.59 -6.51
N VAL A 128 -1.60 14.54 -6.33
CA VAL A 128 -0.94 14.92 -5.09
C VAL A 128 -0.23 16.25 -5.32
N GLU A 129 -0.55 17.25 -4.50
CA GLU A 129 -0.07 18.63 -4.66
C GLU A 129 1.45 18.75 -4.48
N LYS A 130 2.00 18.01 -3.52
CA LYS A 130 3.41 18.03 -3.18
C LYS A 130 3.91 16.63 -2.86
N TYR A 131 5.09 16.27 -3.33
CA TYR A 131 5.72 14.99 -2.99
C TYR A 131 5.87 14.79 -1.47
N ALA A 132 6.02 15.87 -0.72
CA ALA A 132 6.07 15.82 0.74
C ALA A 132 4.84 15.16 1.38
N GLU A 133 3.66 15.20 0.74
CA GLU A 133 2.45 14.54 1.24
C GLU A 133 2.58 13.01 1.19
N LEU A 134 3.23 12.47 0.16
CA LEU A 134 3.58 11.04 0.12
C LEU A 134 4.54 10.67 1.25
N ARG A 135 5.53 11.52 1.54
CA ARG A 135 6.47 11.30 2.64
C ARG A 135 5.77 11.30 4.00
N ILE A 136 4.80 12.17 4.19
CA ILE A 136 3.98 12.21 5.42
C ILE A 136 3.20 10.89 5.55
N MET A 137 2.55 10.43 4.49
CA MET A 137 1.88 9.14 4.48
C MET A 137 2.84 7.99 4.86
N ALA A 138 4.01 7.96 4.23
CA ALA A 138 5.01 6.91 4.49
C ALA A 138 5.51 6.92 5.93
N LYS A 139 5.71 8.10 6.52
CA LYS A 139 6.07 8.24 7.94
C LYS A 139 4.97 7.75 8.87
N TRP A 140 3.70 8.08 8.58
CA TRP A 140 2.57 7.56 9.34
C TRP A 140 2.46 6.05 9.22
N TRP A 141 2.63 5.51 8.02
CA TRP A 141 2.67 4.08 7.82
C TRP A 141 3.71 3.40 8.72
N LYS A 142 4.93 3.91 8.77
CA LYS A 142 6.00 3.34 9.62
C LYS A 142 5.62 3.33 11.10
N ARG A 143 4.88 4.33 11.57
CA ARG A 143 4.39 4.40 12.94
C ARG A 143 3.26 3.42 13.22
N VAL A 144 2.24 3.39 12.37
CA VAL A 144 1.06 2.53 12.59
C VAL A 144 1.36 1.05 12.32
N SER A 145 2.32 0.75 11.46
CA SER A 145 2.70 -0.63 11.12
C SER A 145 3.71 -1.25 12.10
N ALA A 146 4.43 -0.47 12.89
CA ALA A 146 5.45 -0.98 13.81
C ALA A 146 4.91 -2.04 14.78
N PRO A 147 3.78 -1.85 15.48
CA PRO A 147 3.24 -2.90 16.36
C PRO A 147 2.80 -4.15 15.61
N TYR A 148 2.30 -4.01 14.39
CA TYR A 148 1.90 -5.12 13.53
C TYR A 148 3.11 -6.00 13.16
N TYR A 149 4.19 -5.40 12.67
CA TYR A 149 5.41 -6.14 12.33
C TYR A 149 6.11 -6.73 13.55
N GLN A 150 6.10 -6.02 14.68
CA GLN A 150 6.63 -6.54 15.94
C GLN A 150 5.89 -7.82 16.37
N LYS A 151 4.56 -7.83 16.25
CA LYS A 151 3.74 -9.01 16.57
C LYS A 151 4.03 -10.18 15.62
N LEU A 152 4.16 -9.93 14.32
CA LEU A 152 4.53 -10.95 13.33
C LEU A 152 5.91 -11.55 13.64
N ALA A 153 6.89 -10.73 13.99
CA ALA A 153 8.24 -11.19 14.37
C ALA A 153 8.19 -12.10 15.60
N MET A 154 7.41 -11.76 16.63
CA MET A 154 7.22 -12.60 17.80
C MET A 154 6.57 -13.94 17.45
N THR A 155 5.54 -13.93 16.63
CA THR A 155 4.87 -15.15 16.16
C THR A 155 5.82 -16.02 15.33
N GLY A 156 6.67 -15.42 14.50
CA GLY A 156 7.70 -16.12 13.74
C GLY A 156 8.77 -16.74 14.63
N TYR A 157 9.15 -16.08 15.71
CA TYR A 157 10.07 -16.62 16.72
C TYR A 157 9.45 -17.80 17.47
N GLU A 158 8.20 -17.70 17.89
CA GLU A 158 7.47 -18.79 18.53
C GLU A 158 7.30 -19.98 17.59
N ALA A 159 6.99 -19.73 16.32
CA ALA A 159 6.91 -20.78 15.29
C ALA A 159 8.29 -21.45 15.07
N LYS A 160 9.38 -20.69 15.01
CA LYS A 160 10.74 -21.25 14.93
C LYS A 160 11.06 -22.10 16.16
N LYS A 161 10.67 -21.65 17.36
CA LYS A 161 10.90 -22.39 18.60
C LYS A 161 10.13 -23.71 18.65
N ALA A 162 8.92 -23.74 18.06
CA ALA A 162 8.10 -24.94 17.94
C ALA A 162 8.61 -25.90 16.84
N PHE A 163 9.31 -25.36 15.82
CA PHE A 163 9.86 -26.09 14.68
C PHE A 163 11.37 -26.32 14.77
N VAL A 164 12.02 -26.13 15.92
CA VAL A 164 13.40 -26.62 16.09
C VAL A 164 13.35 -28.13 15.86
N PRO A 165 13.86 -28.65 14.73
CA PRO A 165 13.95 -30.08 14.57
C PRO A 165 14.71 -30.61 15.77
N LYS A 166 14.26 -31.69 16.36
CA LYS A 166 15.04 -32.43 17.33
C LYS A 166 16.25 -33.01 16.57
N TYR A 167 17.20 -32.13 16.35
CA TYR A 167 18.46 -32.46 15.73
C TYR A 167 19.26 -33.25 16.74
N ASN A 168 19.52 -34.47 16.43
CA ASN A 168 20.44 -35.29 17.20
C ASN A 168 21.84 -35.05 16.57
N PRO A 169 22.83 -34.49 17.36
CA PRO A 169 24.19 -34.32 16.85
C PRO A 169 24.80 -35.60 16.30
N ASP A 170 24.34 -36.75 16.77
CA ASP A 170 24.82 -38.07 16.35
C ASP A 170 24.37 -38.47 14.95
N ASP A 171 23.40 -37.75 14.34
CA ASP A 171 22.94 -38.01 12.98
C ASP A 171 23.87 -37.43 11.88
N LEU A 172 24.99 -36.81 12.27
CA LEU A 172 26.00 -36.27 11.34
C LEU A 172 27.28 -37.14 11.21
N GLU A 173 27.35 -38.25 11.89
CA GLU A 173 28.53 -39.10 11.86
C GLU A 173 28.36 -40.35 10.96
N GLU A 174 27.63 -40.29 9.84
CA GLU A 174 27.67 -41.30 8.79
C GLU A 174 28.19 -40.74 7.47
#